data_c8afee5d7124c40af11523c667793035
#
_entry.id   c8afee5d7124c40af11523c667793035
#
_cell.length_a   1.000
_cell.length_b   1.000
_cell.length_c   1.000
_cell.angle_alpha   90.00
_cell.angle_beta   90.00
_cell.angle_gamma   90.00
#
_symmetry.space_group_name_H-M   'P 1'
#
loop_
_entity.id
_entity.type
_entity.pdbx_description
1 polymer ?
#
loop_
_entity_poly.entity_id
_entity_poly.type
_entity_poly.pdbx_seq_one_letter_code
_entity_poly.pdbx_strand_id
1 'polypeptide(L)'
;MRALGRGFYVAAGLSGMAFGVLAVAVPMHVAALHRPASLAGQLLASVTIAVAIGALSAGPLGRAVGSARNVLAASMAVSALGQVVLLAVRDTTPMLAGTVLVGLGIGLFWVSSQTLLGRSSGSKGSERGFALHYAAYTLGVATGSALAGVSVALLRHAGADEAMAVRLSYAVGAAATLAALALWRPERRRAEDLPRQVHPHAAVGAFAMQLPDLLLVAALAMMLPLAPLVLVRQFHLAPLVVGLTFAGVQGGKVAGTLAGRVTCREHGHRAAILMLLATGAVLSLLLSVSTDVLGAPLFILVLVATAFVTTGAWPLIVDSALARTAPDDRPGATVTWNVLEYGVIAVMTAASGWLLASFHRPALLFTVGAAFLAAAAAAAAIVLMRPVYSPDGPRREPALEAAG
;
A
#
# COMPACT_ATOMS: atom_id res chain seq x y z
N MET A 1 -2.88 24.79 -19.11
CA MET A 1 -3.28 24.08 -17.88
C MET A 1 -2.24 24.38 -16.80
N ARG A 2 -2.62 24.85 -15.60
CA ARG A 2 -1.66 25.13 -14.53
C ARG A 2 -1.26 23.81 -13.88
N ALA A 3 0.05 23.56 -13.74
CA ALA A 3 0.57 22.44 -12.98
C ALA A 3 0.05 22.48 -11.54
N LEU A 4 -0.22 21.32 -10.94
CA LEU A 4 -0.52 21.21 -9.52
C LEU A 4 0.67 21.78 -8.73
N GLY A 5 0.41 22.71 -7.83
CA GLY A 5 1.45 23.39 -7.07
C GLY A 5 2.17 22.46 -6.09
N ARG A 6 3.33 22.91 -5.54
CA ARG A 6 4.10 22.16 -4.53
C ARG A 6 3.25 21.69 -3.35
N GLY A 7 2.24 22.48 -2.95
CA GLY A 7 1.32 22.13 -1.87
C GLY A 7 0.57 20.81 -2.06
N PHE A 8 0.28 20.40 -3.31
CA PHE A 8 -0.32 19.11 -3.60
C PHE A 8 0.57 17.92 -3.20
N TYR A 9 1.85 17.97 -3.55
CA TYR A 9 2.79 16.90 -3.21
C TYR A 9 3.13 16.89 -1.72
N VAL A 10 3.17 18.05 -1.08
CA VAL A 10 3.33 18.14 0.38
C VAL A 10 2.12 17.54 1.09
N ALA A 11 0.90 17.84 0.64
CA ALA A 11 -0.31 17.24 1.18
C ALA A 11 -0.33 15.71 0.99
N ALA A 12 0.17 15.21 -0.15
CA ALA A 12 0.33 13.77 -0.38
C ALA A 12 1.31 13.14 0.62
N GLY A 13 2.45 13.77 0.85
CA GLY A 13 3.43 13.32 1.85
C GLY A 13 2.86 13.30 3.27
N LEU A 14 2.14 14.34 3.67
CA LEU A 14 1.51 14.42 4.99
C LEU A 14 0.37 13.39 5.15
N SER A 15 -0.41 13.13 4.11
CA SER A 15 -1.41 12.05 4.12
C SER A 15 -0.77 10.67 4.22
N GLY A 16 0.36 10.46 3.50
CA GLY A 16 1.17 9.26 3.64
C GLY A 16 1.72 9.10 5.06
N MET A 17 2.15 10.19 5.69
CA MET A 17 2.67 10.16 7.07
C MET A 17 1.59 9.65 8.06
N ALA A 18 0.35 10.08 7.93
CA ALA A 18 -0.75 9.59 8.76
C ALA A 18 -0.98 8.08 8.58
N PHE A 19 -0.88 7.58 7.35
CA PHE A 19 -0.96 6.15 7.09
C PHE A 19 0.22 5.38 7.67
N GLY A 20 1.43 5.93 7.57
CA GLY A 20 2.65 5.34 8.16
C GLY A 20 2.55 5.19 9.67
N VAL A 21 2.01 6.21 10.36
CA VAL A 21 1.70 6.12 11.80
C VAL A 21 0.73 4.97 12.06
N LEU A 22 -0.38 4.90 11.33
CA LEU A 22 -1.40 3.86 11.50
C LEU A 22 -0.83 2.45 11.34
N ALA A 23 -0.05 2.24 10.27
CA ALA A 23 0.51 0.94 9.90
C ALA A 23 1.44 0.35 10.99
N VAL A 24 2.10 1.21 11.75
CA VAL A 24 2.98 0.80 12.86
C VAL A 24 2.24 0.83 14.20
N ALA A 25 1.47 1.88 14.46
CA ALA A 25 0.85 2.08 15.77
C ALA A 25 -0.29 1.07 16.04
N VAL A 26 -1.08 0.64 15.05
CA VAL A 26 -2.17 -0.33 15.28
C VAL A 26 -1.64 -1.67 15.78
N PRO A 27 -0.67 -2.34 15.14
CA PRO A 27 -0.09 -3.58 15.67
C PRO A 27 0.57 -3.39 17.04
N MET A 28 1.29 -2.28 17.25
CA MET A 28 1.90 -1.98 18.56
C MET A 28 0.85 -1.74 19.63
N HIS A 29 -0.27 -1.08 19.31
CA HIS A 29 -1.36 -0.84 20.27
C HIS A 29 -2.02 -2.16 20.70
N VAL A 30 -2.25 -3.07 19.75
CA VAL A 30 -2.75 -4.42 20.04
C VAL A 30 -1.76 -5.21 20.90
N ALA A 31 -0.45 -5.02 20.66
CA ALA A 31 0.58 -5.64 21.51
C ALA A 31 0.56 -5.07 22.94
N ALA A 32 0.53 -3.75 23.09
CA ALA A 32 0.53 -3.04 24.37
C ALA A 32 -0.73 -3.33 25.20
N LEU A 33 -1.86 -3.60 24.55
CA LEU A 33 -3.10 -4.02 25.19
C LEU A 33 -3.15 -5.55 25.49
N HIS A 34 -2.09 -6.29 25.17
CA HIS A 34 -2.03 -7.76 25.30
C HIS A 34 -3.19 -8.48 24.60
N ARG A 35 -3.75 -7.89 23.53
CA ARG A 35 -4.84 -8.48 22.75
C ARG A 35 -4.33 -9.46 21.70
N PRO A 36 -5.16 -10.44 21.25
CA PRO A 36 -4.72 -11.43 20.26
C PRO A 36 -4.34 -10.77 18.92
N ALA A 37 -3.44 -11.42 18.19
CA ALA A 37 -2.97 -10.93 16.88
C ALA A 37 -4.10 -10.82 15.83
N SER A 38 -5.15 -11.66 15.99
CA SER A 38 -6.35 -11.58 15.14
C SER A 38 -6.99 -10.20 15.17
N LEU A 39 -6.97 -9.50 16.31
CA LEU A 39 -7.49 -8.14 16.40
C LEU A 39 -6.69 -7.17 15.51
N ALA A 40 -5.35 -7.26 15.52
CA ALA A 40 -4.53 -6.42 14.64
C ALA A 40 -4.84 -6.70 13.16
N GLY A 41 -4.97 -7.99 12.78
CA GLY A 41 -5.39 -8.39 11.44
C GLY A 41 -6.76 -7.82 11.06
N GLN A 42 -7.76 -7.90 11.94
CA GLN A 42 -9.10 -7.36 11.72
C GLN A 42 -9.10 -5.83 11.56
N LEU A 43 -8.39 -5.11 12.43
CA LEU A 43 -8.29 -3.66 12.36
C LEU A 43 -7.63 -3.20 11.06
N LEU A 44 -6.54 -3.83 10.62
CA LEU A 44 -5.85 -3.49 9.38
C LEU A 44 -6.65 -3.95 8.15
N ALA A 45 -7.35 -5.08 8.21
CA ALA A 45 -8.28 -5.50 7.17
C ALA A 45 -9.44 -4.50 7.00
N SER A 46 -9.98 -3.98 8.11
CA SER A 46 -11.04 -2.96 8.06
C SER A 46 -10.57 -1.66 7.42
N VAL A 47 -9.30 -1.25 7.64
CA VAL A 47 -8.70 -0.12 6.90
C VAL A 47 -8.78 -0.39 5.40
N THR A 48 -8.36 -1.57 4.95
CA THR A 48 -8.29 -1.91 3.53
C THR A 48 -9.66 -2.00 2.87
N ILE A 49 -10.64 -2.59 3.56
CA ILE A 49 -12.05 -2.61 3.10
C ILE A 49 -12.56 -1.17 2.97
N ALA A 50 -12.30 -0.34 3.97
CA ALA A 50 -12.71 1.06 3.96
C ALA A 50 -12.00 1.86 2.84
N VAL A 51 -10.74 1.57 2.52
CA VAL A 51 -10.04 2.13 1.36
C VAL A 51 -10.78 1.79 0.06
N ALA A 52 -11.17 0.53 -0.13
CA ALA A 52 -11.95 0.13 -1.31
C ALA A 52 -13.29 0.89 -1.41
N ILE A 53 -14.03 0.97 -0.30
CA ILE A 53 -15.31 1.71 -0.24
C ILE A 53 -15.09 3.19 -0.53
N GLY A 54 -14.07 3.82 0.07
CA GLY A 54 -13.70 5.21 -0.18
C GLY A 54 -13.35 5.46 -1.65
N ALA A 55 -12.56 4.58 -2.24
CA ALA A 55 -12.19 4.65 -3.65
C ALA A 55 -13.40 4.58 -4.59
N LEU A 56 -14.32 3.63 -4.34
CA LEU A 56 -15.58 3.50 -5.10
C LEU A 56 -16.52 4.70 -4.91
N SER A 57 -16.51 5.30 -3.72
CA SER A 57 -17.36 6.44 -3.36
C SER A 57 -16.84 7.77 -3.90
N ALA A 58 -15.56 7.88 -4.27
CA ALA A 58 -14.94 9.14 -4.67
C ALA A 58 -15.60 9.78 -5.89
N GLY A 59 -15.99 8.99 -6.88
CA GLY A 59 -16.69 9.47 -8.09
C GLY A 59 -18.10 10.01 -7.80
N PRO A 60 -19.00 9.23 -7.19
CA PRO A 60 -20.32 9.70 -6.75
C PRO A 60 -20.25 10.93 -5.84
N LEU A 61 -19.37 10.92 -4.84
CA LEU A 61 -19.19 12.03 -3.92
C LEU A 61 -18.68 13.28 -4.64
N GLY A 62 -17.73 13.13 -5.58
CA GLY A 62 -17.22 14.23 -6.38
C GLY A 62 -18.31 14.90 -7.20
N ARG A 63 -19.26 14.14 -7.75
CA ARG A 63 -20.46 14.70 -8.43
C ARG A 63 -21.37 15.44 -7.45
N ALA A 64 -21.59 14.90 -6.27
CA ALA A 64 -22.45 15.51 -5.27
C ALA A 64 -21.87 16.83 -4.72
N VAL A 65 -20.55 16.90 -4.49
CA VAL A 65 -19.88 18.11 -3.95
C VAL A 65 -19.28 19.01 -5.05
N GLY A 66 -19.47 18.64 -6.33
CA GLY A 66 -19.13 19.44 -7.49
C GLY A 66 -17.61 19.53 -7.81
N SER A 67 -16.74 18.84 -7.08
CA SER A 67 -15.29 18.96 -7.30
C SER A 67 -14.46 17.82 -6.69
N ALA A 68 -13.51 17.28 -7.44
CA ALA A 68 -12.50 16.34 -6.93
C ALA A 68 -11.61 16.98 -5.84
N ARG A 69 -11.43 18.30 -5.86
CA ARG A 69 -10.67 19.04 -4.84
C ARG A 69 -11.39 19.07 -3.49
N ASN A 70 -12.73 19.19 -3.51
CA ASN A 70 -13.53 19.14 -2.28
C ASN A 70 -13.53 17.71 -1.70
N VAL A 71 -13.58 16.68 -2.55
CA VAL A 71 -13.43 15.27 -2.11
C VAL A 71 -12.06 15.06 -1.48
N LEU A 72 -11.00 15.63 -2.05
CA LEU A 72 -9.66 15.54 -1.49
C LEU A 72 -9.56 16.23 -0.12
N ALA A 73 -10.20 17.39 0.07
CA ALA A 73 -10.29 18.05 1.37
C ALA A 73 -11.10 17.20 2.38
N ALA A 74 -12.24 16.66 1.96
CA ALA A 74 -13.06 15.78 2.79
C ALA A 74 -12.30 14.50 3.18
N SER A 75 -11.50 13.95 2.30
CA SER A 75 -10.67 12.76 2.57
C SER A 75 -9.68 12.99 3.72
N MET A 76 -9.02 14.15 3.72
CA MET A 76 -8.09 14.54 4.78
C MET A 76 -8.84 14.76 6.12
N ALA A 77 -10.00 15.41 6.07
CA ALA A 77 -10.82 15.63 7.26
C ALA A 77 -11.30 14.31 7.87
N VAL A 78 -11.78 13.37 7.06
CA VAL A 78 -12.23 12.05 7.50
C VAL A 78 -11.07 11.24 8.07
N SER A 79 -9.89 11.28 7.43
CA SER A 79 -8.70 10.61 7.93
C SER A 79 -8.22 11.22 9.27
N ALA A 80 -8.24 12.55 9.40
CA ALA A 80 -7.90 13.23 10.65
C ALA A 80 -8.86 12.84 11.78
N LEU A 81 -10.18 12.81 11.50
CA LEU A 81 -11.19 12.36 12.45
C LEU A 81 -10.93 10.94 12.93
N GLY A 82 -10.60 10.03 12.01
CA GLY A 82 -10.24 8.66 12.34
C GLY A 82 -9.03 8.56 13.27
N GLN A 83 -7.99 9.36 13.03
CA GLN A 83 -6.81 9.44 13.91
C GLN A 83 -7.17 10.01 15.29
N VAL A 84 -8.05 11.03 15.36
CA VAL A 84 -8.54 11.58 16.65
C VAL A 84 -9.37 10.54 17.41
N VAL A 85 -10.20 9.76 16.72
CA VAL A 85 -10.91 8.64 17.34
C VAL A 85 -9.93 7.64 17.94
N LEU A 86 -8.91 7.22 17.18
CA LEU A 86 -7.87 6.29 17.68
C LEU A 86 -7.09 6.85 18.87
N LEU A 87 -6.84 8.17 18.88
CA LEU A 87 -6.20 8.87 19.99
C LEU A 87 -7.08 8.87 21.26
N ALA A 88 -8.39 9.04 21.11
CA ALA A 88 -9.31 9.24 22.23
C ALA A 88 -9.73 7.93 22.93
N VAL A 89 -9.71 6.79 22.21
CA VAL A 89 -10.36 5.55 22.67
C VAL A 89 -9.41 4.48 23.18
N ARG A 90 -9.94 3.68 24.13
CA ARG A 90 -9.23 2.54 24.75
C ARG A 90 -9.84 1.20 24.35
N ASP A 91 -11.07 1.20 23.85
CA ASP A 91 -11.84 -0.01 23.55
C ASP A 91 -11.77 -0.43 22.09
N THR A 92 -11.94 -1.72 21.83
CA THR A 92 -11.80 -2.34 20.50
C THR A 92 -12.80 -1.79 19.47
N THR A 93 -14.08 -1.62 19.86
CA THR A 93 -15.13 -1.17 18.95
C THR A 93 -14.86 0.23 18.37
N PRO A 94 -14.52 1.25 19.20
CA PRO A 94 -14.14 2.54 18.65
C PRO A 94 -12.80 2.54 17.91
N MET A 95 -11.87 1.62 18.23
CA MET A 95 -10.66 1.43 17.40
C MET A 95 -11.03 1.02 15.99
N LEU A 96 -12.01 0.11 15.84
CA LEU A 96 -12.52 -0.29 14.53
C LEU A 96 -13.12 0.91 13.78
N ALA A 97 -13.92 1.75 14.43
CA ALA A 97 -14.46 2.95 13.82
C ALA A 97 -13.36 3.92 13.36
N GLY A 98 -12.33 4.14 14.19
CA GLY A 98 -11.17 4.96 13.83
C GLY A 98 -10.42 4.43 12.61
N THR A 99 -10.14 3.13 12.56
CA THR A 99 -9.45 2.49 11.42
C THR A 99 -10.29 2.56 10.13
N VAL A 100 -11.61 2.37 10.21
CA VAL A 100 -12.53 2.52 9.08
C VAL A 100 -12.52 3.96 8.57
N LEU A 101 -12.60 4.96 9.43
CA LEU A 101 -12.54 6.37 9.01
C LEU A 101 -11.22 6.71 8.33
N VAL A 102 -10.08 6.26 8.88
CA VAL A 102 -8.78 6.47 8.21
C VAL A 102 -8.76 5.79 6.83
N GLY A 103 -9.23 4.56 6.74
CA GLY A 103 -9.31 3.82 5.47
C GLY A 103 -10.19 4.53 4.43
N LEU A 104 -11.38 4.98 4.80
CA LEU A 104 -12.26 5.77 3.93
C LEU A 104 -11.56 7.04 3.42
N GLY A 105 -10.90 7.78 4.32
CA GLY A 105 -10.12 8.94 3.96
C GLY A 105 -9.04 8.63 2.94
N ILE A 106 -8.27 7.56 3.13
CA ILE A 106 -7.21 7.14 2.20
C ILE A 106 -7.79 6.77 0.82
N GLY A 107 -8.89 6.01 0.77
CA GLY A 107 -9.51 5.62 -0.50
C GLY A 107 -10.01 6.83 -1.30
N LEU A 108 -10.70 7.76 -0.64
CA LEU A 108 -11.12 9.03 -1.22
C LEU A 108 -9.92 9.86 -1.70
N PHE A 109 -8.83 9.90 -0.91
CA PHE A 109 -7.60 10.63 -1.23
C PHE A 109 -6.98 10.10 -2.54
N TRP A 110 -6.78 8.80 -2.65
CA TRP A 110 -6.12 8.19 -3.82
C TRP A 110 -6.86 8.50 -5.11
N VAL A 111 -8.15 8.24 -5.19
CA VAL A 111 -8.92 8.46 -6.42
C VAL A 111 -9.01 9.94 -6.76
N SER A 112 -9.23 10.80 -5.77
CA SER A 112 -9.33 12.25 -6.01
C SER A 112 -8.00 12.85 -6.46
N SER A 113 -6.89 12.44 -5.85
CA SER A 113 -5.55 12.91 -6.23
C SER A 113 -5.15 12.45 -7.63
N GLN A 114 -5.42 11.19 -7.98
CA GLN A 114 -5.19 10.66 -9.33
C GLN A 114 -6.04 11.37 -10.38
N THR A 115 -7.31 11.65 -10.07
CA THR A 115 -8.19 12.42 -10.95
C THR A 115 -7.64 13.83 -11.23
N LEU A 116 -7.15 14.51 -10.20
CA LEU A 116 -6.55 15.83 -10.33
C LEU A 116 -5.25 15.79 -11.16
N LEU A 117 -4.40 14.80 -10.94
CA LEU A 117 -3.18 14.58 -11.70
C LEU A 117 -3.47 14.32 -13.18
N GLY A 118 -4.36 13.40 -13.49
CA GLY A 118 -4.73 13.07 -14.87
C GLY A 118 -5.27 14.27 -15.66
N ARG A 119 -5.94 15.22 -14.97
CA ARG A 119 -6.48 16.43 -15.61
C ARG A 119 -5.47 17.57 -15.75
N SER A 120 -4.52 17.65 -14.84
CA SER A 120 -3.56 18.77 -14.81
C SER A 120 -2.41 18.63 -15.79
N SER A 121 -2.14 17.43 -16.27
CA SER A 121 -0.98 17.07 -17.05
C SER A 121 -1.41 16.56 -18.42
N GLY A 122 -0.88 17.12 -19.53
CA GLY A 122 -0.94 16.46 -20.83
C GLY A 122 -0.20 15.11 -20.77
N SER A 123 -0.38 14.23 -21.76
CA SER A 123 0.06 12.83 -21.74
C SER A 123 1.50 12.58 -21.25
N LYS A 124 2.46 13.44 -21.61
CA LYS A 124 3.86 13.34 -21.15
C LYS A 124 4.13 13.91 -19.74
N GLY A 125 3.27 14.78 -19.23
CA GLY A 125 3.40 15.37 -17.89
C GLY A 125 2.74 14.53 -16.78
N SER A 126 1.80 13.66 -17.15
CA SER A 126 1.06 12.83 -16.20
C SER A 126 1.95 11.80 -15.52
N GLU A 127 2.79 11.07 -16.24
CA GLU A 127 3.69 10.04 -15.69
C GLU A 127 4.62 10.59 -14.62
N ARG A 128 5.26 11.74 -14.89
CA ARG A 128 6.12 12.41 -13.91
C ARG A 128 5.34 12.89 -12.69
N GLY A 129 4.11 13.41 -12.90
CA GLY A 129 3.22 13.84 -11.84
C GLY A 129 2.82 12.69 -10.92
N PHE A 130 2.42 11.55 -11.49
CA PHE A 130 2.10 10.33 -10.74
C PHE A 130 3.31 9.78 -9.98
N ALA A 131 4.48 9.72 -10.61
CA ALA A 131 5.71 9.25 -9.96
C ALA A 131 6.08 10.11 -8.76
N LEU A 132 6.02 11.45 -8.88
CA LEU A 132 6.28 12.38 -7.79
C LEU A 132 5.25 12.27 -6.67
N HIS A 133 3.97 12.11 -7.01
CA HIS A 133 2.90 11.92 -6.04
C HIS A 133 3.09 10.63 -5.23
N TYR A 134 3.36 9.52 -5.91
CA TYR A 134 3.64 8.24 -5.27
C TYR A 134 4.88 8.30 -4.38
N ALA A 135 5.96 8.92 -4.88
CA ALA A 135 7.19 9.10 -4.11
C ALA A 135 6.96 9.97 -2.86
N ALA A 136 6.25 11.08 -2.99
CA ALA A 136 5.92 11.95 -1.86
C ALA A 136 5.07 11.22 -0.82
N TYR A 137 4.04 10.48 -1.26
CA TYR A 137 3.20 9.68 -0.37
C TYR A 137 4.02 8.60 0.35
N THR A 138 4.82 7.82 -0.36
CA THR A 138 5.61 6.73 0.22
C THR A 138 6.71 7.24 1.17
N LEU A 139 7.34 8.37 0.85
CA LEU A 139 8.24 9.07 1.78
C LEU A 139 7.50 9.53 3.04
N GLY A 140 6.28 10.02 2.87
CA GLY A 140 5.39 10.32 3.99
C GLY A 140 5.13 9.09 4.86
N VAL A 141 4.79 7.95 4.25
CA VAL A 141 4.59 6.68 4.98
C VAL A 141 5.84 6.28 5.76
N ALA A 142 7.02 6.37 5.14
CA ALA A 142 8.30 6.09 5.81
C ALA A 142 8.51 7.01 7.02
N THR A 143 8.32 8.32 6.83
CA THR A 143 8.46 9.33 7.89
C THR A 143 7.45 9.09 9.02
N GLY A 144 6.20 8.81 8.69
CA GLY A 144 5.15 8.51 9.68
C GLY A 144 5.44 7.27 10.48
N SER A 145 5.94 6.21 9.84
CA SER A 145 6.37 4.98 10.52
C SER A 145 7.50 5.23 11.51
N ALA A 146 8.53 5.99 11.11
CA ALA A 146 9.63 6.39 11.99
C ALA A 146 9.12 7.23 13.17
N LEU A 147 8.30 8.27 12.89
CA LEU A 147 7.75 9.16 13.91
C LEU A 147 6.84 8.43 14.90
N ALA A 148 6.09 7.41 14.47
CA ALA A 148 5.32 6.57 15.38
C ALA A 148 6.25 5.89 16.40
N GLY A 149 7.32 5.27 15.94
CA GLY A 149 8.30 4.64 16.84
C GLY A 149 9.01 5.62 17.75
N VAL A 150 9.45 6.77 17.21
CA VAL A 150 10.11 7.84 17.98
C VAL A 150 9.18 8.40 19.05
N SER A 151 7.93 8.73 18.70
CA SER A 151 6.97 9.32 19.65
C SER A 151 6.66 8.36 20.80
N VAL A 152 6.47 7.07 20.50
CA VAL A 152 6.25 6.06 21.55
C VAL A 152 7.46 5.94 22.46
N ALA A 153 8.69 5.91 21.91
CA ALA A 153 9.90 5.82 22.70
C ALA A 153 10.07 7.05 23.62
N LEU A 154 9.85 8.26 23.11
CA LEU A 154 9.96 9.49 23.89
C LEU A 154 8.89 9.56 25.01
N LEU A 155 7.64 9.19 24.70
CA LEU A 155 6.56 9.21 25.69
C LEU A 155 6.79 8.17 26.81
N ARG A 156 7.31 6.99 26.47
CA ARG A 156 7.72 5.99 27.48
C ARG A 156 8.86 6.51 28.34
N HIS A 157 9.84 7.16 27.75
CA HIS A 157 10.94 7.79 28.53
C HIS A 157 10.41 8.89 29.45
N ALA A 158 9.36 9.60 29.07
CA ALA A 158 8.66 10.58 29.89
C ALA A 158 7.72 9.98 30.95
N GLY A 159 7.67 8.64 31.10
CA GLY A 159 6.90 7.95 32.14
C GLY A 159 5.49 7.52 31.72
N ALA A 160 5.10 7.67 30.47
CA ALA A 160 3.82 7.14 29.99
C ALA A 160 3.85 5.60 29.94
N ASP A 161 2.73 4.96 30.30
CA ASP A 161 2.58 3.53 30.06
C ASP A 161 2.57 3.22 28.53
N GLU A 162 2.84 1.97 28.17
CA GLU A 162 3.05 1.59 26.78
C GLU A 162 1.79 1.82 25.90
N ALA A 163 0.62 1.46 26.42
CA ALA A 163 -0.63 1.63 25.70
C ALA A 163 -0.97 3.11 25.50
N MET A 164 -0.73 3.94 26.52
CA MET A 164 -0.90 5.40 26.41
C MET A 164 0.10 6.00 25.42
N ALA A 165 1.36 5.61 25.46
CA ALA A 165 2.38 6.11 24.57
C ALA A 165 2.05 5.80 23.09
N VAL A 166 1.63 4.55 22.79
CA VAL A 166 1.20 4.18 21.45
C VAL A 166 -0.05 4.96 21.04
N ARG A 167 -1.03 5.09 21.92
CA ARG A 167 -2.24 5.87 21.63
C ARG A 167 -1.93 7.32 21.30
N LEU A 168 -1.06 7.97 22.06
CA LEU A 168 -0.65 9.36 21.82
C LEU A 168 0.12 9.52 20.50
N SER A 169 0.74 8.46 19.95
CA SER A 169 1.38 8.53 18.64
C SER A 169 0.41 8.83 17.50
N TYR A 170 -0.88 8.50 17.62
CA TYR A 170 -1.90 8.87 16.63
C TYR A 170 -2.09 10.40 16.50
N ALA A 171 -1.69 11.18 17.51
CA ALA A 171 -1.67 12.65 17.41
C ALA A 171 -0.76 13.15 16.28
N VAL A 172 0.35 12.43 16.02
CA VAL A 172 1.24 12.73 14.89
C VAL A 172 0.50 12.56 13.55
N GLY A 173 -0.26 11.47 13.40
CA GLY A 173 -1.08 11.22 12.21
C GLY A 173 -2.20 12.25 12.05
N ALA A 174 -2.89 12.60 13.14
CA ALA A 174 -3.92 13.64 13.14
C ALA A 174 -3.33 15.01 12.76
N ALA A 175 -2.22 15.40 13.37
CA ALA A 175 -1.53 16.66 13.06
C ALA A 175 -1.09 16.72 11.59
N ALA A 176 -0.54 15.62 11.06
CA ALA A 176 -0.14 15.54 9.66
C ALA A 176 -1.31 15.74 8.70
N THR A 177 -2.44 15.05 8.91
CA THR A 177 -3.62 15.21 8.06
C THR A 177 -4.28 16.57 8.19
N LEU A 178 -4.33 17.16 9.39
CA LEU A 178 -4.80 18.52 9.59
C LEU A 178 -3.90 19.55 8.93
N ALA A 179 -2.59 19.37 8.99
CA ALA A 179 -1.62 20.21 8.26
C ALA A 179 -1.81 20.08 6.74
N ALA A 180 -2.01 18.84 6.23
CA ALA A 180 -2.32 18.60 4.82
C ALA A 180 -3.60 19.35 4.41
N LEU A 181 -4.65 19.28 5.21
CA LEU A 181 -5.92 19.97 4.97
C LEU A 181 -5.74 21.51 4.99
N ALA A 182 -4.96 22.04 5.93
CA ALA A 182 -4.69 23.48 6.03
C ALA A 182 -3.86 24.02 4.85
N LEU A 183 -2.93 23.23 4.34
CA LEU A 183 -2.13 23.56 3.16
C LEU A 183 -2.90 23.39 1.85
N TRP A 184 -3.92 22.54 1.87
CA TRP A 184 -4.79 22.31 0.73
C TRP A 184 -5.85 23.40 0.64
N ARG A 185 -5.69 24.35 -0.28
CA ARG A 185 -6.69 25.39 -0.53
C ARG A 185 -7.62 24.94 -1.65
N PRO A 186 -8.90 24.63 -1.36
CA PRO A 186 -9.88 24.37 -2.39
C PRO A 186 -10.05 25.64 -3.25
N GLU A 187 -9.75 25.55 -4.55
CA GLU A 187 -10.09 26.66 -5.47
C GLU A 187 -11.62 26.67 -5.65
N ARG A 188 -12.21 27.84 -5.52
CA ARG A 188 -13.61 28.09 -5.90
C ARG A 188 -13.70 28.09 -7.44
N ARG A 189 -13.71 26.92 -8.07
CA ARG A 189 -13.95 26.79 -9.50
C ARG A 189 -15.22 25.97 -9.77
N ARG A 190 -15.87 26.32 -10.92
CA ARG A 190 -17.06 25.68 -11.48
C ARG A 190 -16.92 24.14 -11.45
N ALA A 191 -18.07 23.49 -11.25
CA ALA A 191 -18.20 22.05 -11.37
C ALA A 191 -17.47 21.55 -12.62
N GLU A 192 -16.35 20.87 -12.41
CA GLU A 192 -15.64 20.20 -13.50
C GLU A 192 -16.41 18.90 -13.75
N ASP A 193 -16.74 18.62 -15.01
CA ASP A 193 -17.34 17.36 -15.41
C ASP A 193 -16.44 16.22 -14.94
N LEU A 194 -16.90 15.50 -13.92
CA LEU A 194 -16.21 14.29 -13.47
C LEU A 194 -16.38 13.22 -14.54
N PRO A 195 -15.35 12.38 -14.79
CA PRO A 195 -15.46 11.33 -15.78
C PRO A 195 -16.70 10.48 -15.50
N ARG A 196 -17.39 10.08 -16.58
CA ARG A 196 -18.49 9.11 -16.50
C ARG A 196 -18.01 7.88 -15.74
N GLN A 197 -18.88 7.32 -14.92
CA GLN A 197 -18.58 6.06 -14.24
C GLN A 197 -18.13 5.04 -15.27
N VAL A 198 -16.90 4.56 -15.12
CA VAL A 198 -16.45 3.39 -15.82
C VAL A 198 -17.08 2.22 -15.09
N HIS A 199 -18.03 1.55 -15.71
CA HIS A 199 -18.59 0.32 -15.14
C HIS A 199 -17.53 -0.78 -15.19
N PRO A 200 -17.33 -1.53 -14.10
CA PRO A 200 -16.42 -2.66 -14.11
C PRO A 200 -16.99 -3.72 -15.07
N HIS A 201 -16.42 -3.81 -16.26
CA HIS A 201 -16.67 -4.95 -17.15
C HIS A 201 -15.74 -6.06 -16.70
N ALA A 202 -16.30 -7.04 -16.00
CA ALA A 202 -15.62 -8.27 -15.64
C ALA A 202 -15.45 -9.15 -16.88
N ALA A 203 -14.51 -8.82 -17.75
CA ALA A 203 -14.04 -9.78 -18.71
C ALA A 203 -13.22 -10.84 -17.94
N VAL A 204 -13.66 -12.11 -17.96
CA VAL A 204 -12.96 -13.24 -17.35
C VAL A 204 -11.50 -13.30 -17.81
N GLY A 205 -11.22 -12.87 -19.05
CA GLY A 205 -9.85 -12.71 -19.57
C GLY A 205 -9.00 -11.69 -18.81
N ALA A 206 -9.59 -10.59 -18.30
CA ALA A 206 -8.86 -9.60 -17.52
C ALA A 206 -8.42 -10.16 -16.16
N PHE A 207 -9.25 -11.02 -15.52
CA PHE A 207 -8.89 -11.66 -14.25
C PHE A 207 -7.64 -12.54 -14.37
N ALA A 208 -7.56 -13.36 -15.44
CA ALA A 208 -6.38 -14.22 -15.64
C ALA A 208 -5.09 -13.43 -15.81
N MET A 209 -5.16 -12.21 -16.40
CA MET A 209 -4.01 -11.32 -16.54
C MET A 209 -3.59 -10.67 -15.22
N GLN A 210 -4.51 -10.55 -14.27
CA GLN A 210 -4.28 -9.94 -12.95
C GLN A 210 -3.78 -10.95 -11.91
N LEU A 211 -3.89 -12.27 -12.19
CA LEU A 211 -3.55 -13.31 -11.22
C LEU A 211 -2.14 -13.20 -10.62
N PRO A 212 -1.07 -12.92 -11.40
CA PRO A 212 0.26 -12.75 -10.82
C PRO A 212 0.33 -11.61 -9.79
N ASP A 213 -0.35 -10.50 -10.08
CA ASP A 213 -0.41 -9.36 -9.18
C ASP A 213 -1.21 -9.68 -7.90
N LEU A 214 -2.38 -10.28 -8.03
CA LEU A 214 -3.20 -10.66 -6.89
C LEU A 214 -2.48 -11.63 -5.94
N LEU A 215 -1.68 -12.55 -6.50
CA LEU A 215 -0.86 -13.48 -5.71
C LEU A 215 0.33 -12.75 -5.03
N LEU A 216 0.98 -11.81 -5.73
CA LEU A 216 2.02 -10.95 -5.14
C LEU A 216 1.46 -10.13 -3.98
N VAL A 217 0.32 -9.48 -4.19
CA VAL A 217 -0.37 -8.68 -3.17
C VAL A 217 -0.82 -9.54 -2.00
N ALA A 218 -1.31 -10.76 -2.26
CA ALA A 218 -1.64 -11.74 -1.21
C ALA A 218 -0.44 -12.08 -0.34
N ALA A 219 0.73 -12.30 -0.95
CA ALA A 219 1.97 -12.55 -0.23
C ALA A 219 2.35 -11.38 0.67
N LEU A 220 2.34 -10.15 0.13
CA LEU A 220 2.68 -8.95 0.88
C LEU A 220 1.71 -8.68 2.02
N ALA A 221 0.40 -8.88 1.78
CA ALA A 221 -0.64 -8.70 2.78
C ALA A 221 -0.60 -9.77 3.88
N MET A 222 -0.08 -10.95 3.59
CA MET A 222 0.17 -11.99 4.59
C MET A 222 1.32 -11.64 5.51
N MET A 223 2.38 -11.01 5.00
CA MET A 223 3.65 -10.82 5.72
C MET A 223 3.77 -9.44 6.39
N LEU A 224 3.54 -8.35 5.62
CA LEU A 224 3.96 -7.02 6.04
C LEU A 224 3.07 -6.38 7.13
N PRO A 225 1.72 -6.47 7.10
CA PRO A 225 0.88 -5.73 8.04
C PRO A 225 1.09 -6.12 9.50
N LEU A 226 1.43 -7.38 9.77
CA LEU A 226 1.68 -7.87 11.12
C LEU A 226 3.16 -7.95 11.51
N ALA A 227 4.08 -7.62 10.60
CA ALA A 227 5.50 -7.62 10.93
C ALA A 227 5.86 -6.69 12.11
N PRO A 228 5.22 -5.50 12.35
CA PRO A 228 5.44 -4.74 13.57
C PRO A 228 5.09 -5.52 14.82
N LEU A 229 4.00 -6.29 14.80
CA LEU A 229 3.59 -7.13 15.92
C LEU A 229 4.60 -8.25 16.20
N VAL A 230 5.15 -8.86 15.14
CA VAL A 230 6.21 -9.88 15.25
C VAL A 230 7.48 -9.27 15.87
N LEU A 231 7.89 -8.08 15.40
CA LEU A 231 9.07 -7.38 15.94
C LEU A 231 8.92 -7.07 17.43
N VAL A 232 7.72 -6.69 17.88
CA VAL A 232 7.46 -6.39 19.29
C VAL A 232 7.37 -7.67 20.12
N ARG A 233 6.60 -8.68 19.69
CA ARG A 233 6.27 -9.84 20.51
C ARG A 233 7.32 -10.94 20.47
N GLN A 234 7.87 -11.22 19.27
CA GLN A 234 8.85 -12.29 19.10
C GLN A 234 10.26 -11.83 19.44
N PHE A 235 10.63 -10.62 18.96
CA PHE A 235 11.98 -10.11 19.11
C PHE A 235 12.12 -9.08 20.25
N HIS A 236 11.03 -8.72 20.92
CA HIS A 236 11.00 -7.73 22.02
C HIS A 236 11.69 -6.41 21.69
N LEU A 237 11.57 -5.96 20.42
CA LEU A 237 12.25 -4.76 19.97
C LEU A 237 11.58 -3.50 20.51
N ALA A 238 12.44 -2.51 20.80
CA ALA A 238 11.98 -1.19 21.21
C ALA A 238 11.14 -0.52 20.09
N PRO A 239 10.13 0.28 20.45
CA PRO A 239 9.25 0.96 19.49
C PRO A 239 9.99 1.77 18.43
N LEU A 240 11.09 2.43 18.81
CA LEU A 240 11.95 3.16 17.89
C LEU A 240 12.50 2.25 16.78
N VAL A 241 13.00 1.06 17.13
CA VAL A 241 13.54 0.11 16.14
C VAL A 241 12.46 -0.39 15.22
N VAL A 242 11.25 -0.67 15.73
CA VAL A 242 10.09 -1.07 14.92
C VAL A 242 9.73 0.02 13.91
N GLY A 243 9.61 1.27 14.36
CA GLY A 243 9.30 2.40 13.48
C GLY A 243 10.35 2.62 12.40
N LEU A 244 11.64 2.56 12.76
CA LEU A 244 12.75 2.68 11.80
C LEU A 244 12.81 1.51 10.81
N THR A 245 12.51 0.30 11.26
CA THR A 245 12.40 -0.88 10.38
C THR A 245 11.35 -0.65 9.31
N PHE A 246 10.17 -0.15 9.71
CA PHE A 246 9.10 0.13 8.74
C PHE A 246 9.40 1.31 7.82
N ALA A 247 10.12 2.32 8.30
CA ALA A 247 10.67 3.36 7.44
C ALA A 247 11.63 2.77 6.39
N GLY A 248 12.50 1.84 6.82
CA GLY A 248 13.38 1.08 5.93
C GLY A 248 12.62 0.22 4.91
N VAL A 249 11.55 -0.46 5.32
CA VAL A 249 10.65 -1.20 4.42
C VAL A 249 10.06 -0.30 3.34
N GLN A 250 9.57 0.89 3.69
CA GLN A 250 9.03 1.85 2.71
C GLN A 250 10.11 2.42 1.80
N GLY A 251 11.29 2.74 2.35
CA GLY A 251 12.46 3.13 1.55
C GLY A 251 12.87 2.04 0.57
N GLY A 252 12.87 0.78 1.04
CA GLY A 252 13.12 -0.40 0.21
C GLY A 252 12.13 -0.52 -0.95
N LYS A 253 10.84 -0.26 -0.72
CA LYS A 253 9.82 -0.25 -1.77
C LYS A 253 10.11 0.79 -2.86
N VAL A 254 10.46 2.01 -2.48
CA VAL A 254 10.82 3.06 -3.44
C VAL A 254 12.05 2.66 -4.27
N ALA A 255 13.10 2.23 -3.59
CA ALA A 255 14.33 1.79 -4.25
C ALA A 255 14.09 0.56 -5.14
N GLY A 256 13.28 -0.39 -4.70
CA GLY A 256 12.89 -1.58 -5.45
C GLY A 256 12.17 -1.26 -6.75
N THR A 257 11.23 -0.31 -6.73
CA THR A 257 10.55 0.16 -7.94
C THR A 257 11.52 0.71 -8.99
N LEU A 258 12.57 1.41 -8.55
CA LEU A 258 13.60 1.92 -9.45
C LEU A 258 14.50 0.79 -9.96
N ALA A 259 14.93 -0.11 -9.07
CA ALA A 259 15.76 -1.26 -9.41
C ALA A 259 15.05 -2.22 -10.38
N GLY A 260 13.75 -2.46 -10.21
CA GLY A 260 12.96 -3.28 -11.12
C GLY A 260 13.02 -2.79 -12.58
N ARG A 261 13.02 -1.48 -12.80
CA ARG A 261 13.18 -0.89 -14.14
C ARG A 261 14.58 -1.13 -14.72
N VAL A 262 15.62 -1.06 -13.89
CA VAL A 262 16.99 -1.35 -14.30
C VAL A 262 17.11 -2.83 -14.68
N THR A 263 16.64 -3.73 -13.81
CA THR A 263 16.62 -5.18 -14.07
C THR A 263 15.86 -5.52 -15.37
N CYS A 264 14.74 -4.81 -15.60
CA CYS A 264 13.98 -4.99 -16.84
C CYS A 264 14.76 -4.58 -18.10
N ARG A 265 15.55 -3.51 -18.04
CA ARG A 265 16.39 -3.06 -19.15
C ARG A 265 17.52 -4.05 -19.45
N GLU A 266 18.10 -4.65 -18.44
CA GLU A 266 19.26 -5.54 -18.55
C GLU A 266 18.87 -6.97 -18.98
N HIS A 267 17.75 -7.49 -18.48
CA HIS A 267 17.38 -8.91 -18.64
C HIS A 267 16.10 -9.11 -19.44
N GLY A 268 15.44 -8.02 -19.84
CA GLY A 268 14.14 -8.09 -20.47
C GLY A 268 12.97 -8.27 -19.45
N HIS A 269 11.79 -7.92 -19.90
CA HIS A 269 10.62 -7.77 -19.03
C HIS A 269 10.19 -9.05 -18.32
N ARG A 270 10.16 -10.18 -19.07
CA ARG A 270 9.76 -11.49 -18.54
C ARG A 270 10.76 -12.02 -17.52
N ALA A 271 12.05 -11.99 -17.87
CA ALA A 271 13.10 -12.48 -16.97
C ALA A 271 13.16 -11.66 -15.68
N ALA A 272 13.03 -10.32 -15.77
CA ALA A 272 13.03 -9.45 -14.61
C ALA A 272 11.89 -9.79 -13.64
N ILE A 273 10.65 -9.96 -14.11
CA ILE A 273 9.50 -10.33 -13.25
C ILE A 273 9.78 -11.67 -12.56
N LEU A 274 10.18 -12.69 -13.32
CA LEU A 274 10.41 -14.03 -12.76
C LEU A 274 11.56 -14.05 -11.75
N MET A 275 12.66 -13.36 -12.03
CA MET A 275 13.80 -13.23 -11.12
C MET A 275 13.40 -12.54 -9.83
N LEU A 276 12.68 -11.40 -9.90
CA LEU A 276 12.24 -10.66 -8.73
C LEU A 276 11.26 -11.46 -7.87
N LEU A 277 10.28 -12.14 -8.47
CA LEU A 277 9.33 -12.96 -7.73
C LEU A 277 10.00 -14.19 -7.10
N ALA A 278 10.88 -14.88 -7.83
CA ALA A 278 11.63 -16.03 -7.29
C ALA A 278 12.55 -15.61 -6.13
N THR A 279 13.29 -14.50 -6.29
CA THR A 279 14.12 -13.94 -5.20
C THR A 279 13.26 -13.55 -4.00
N GLY A 280 12.09 -12.93 -4.22
CA GLY A 280 11.14 -12.61 -3.16
C GLY A 280 10.65 -13.85 -2.41
N ALA A 281 10.38 -14.96 -3.10
CA ALA A 281 10.00 -16.22 -2.48
C ALA A 281 11.12 -16.80 -1.61
N VAL A 282 12.36 -16.80 -2.09
CA VAL A 282 13.53 -17.24 -1.33
C VAL A 282 13.75 -16.39 -0.09
N LEU A 283 13.68 -15.07 -0.22
CA LEU A 283 13.80 -14.15 0.92
C LEU A 283 12.67 -14.35 1.95
N SER A 284 11.45 -14.64 1.50
CA SER A 284 10.33 -14.93 2.39
C SER A 284 10.51 -16.25 3.15
N LEU A 285 11.09 -17.29 2.52
CA LEU A 285 11.50 -18.51 3.22
C LEU A 285 12.60 -18.22 4.25
N LEU A 286 13.56 -17.37 3.89
CA LEU A 286 14.61 -16.95 4.83
C LEU A 286 14.04 -16.17 6.01
N LEU A 287 13.00 -15.33 5.80
CA LEU A 287 12.25 -14.70 6.91
C LEU A 287 11.62 -15.75 7.82
N SER A 288 11.01 -16.81 7.26
CA SER A 288 10.43 -17.89 8.04
C SER A 288 11.46 -18.54 8.97
N VAL A 289 12.65 -18.86 8.44
CA VAL A 289 13.73 -19.45 9.24
C VAL A 289 14.32 -18.45 10.25
N SER A 290 14.38 -17.17 9.89
CA SER A 290 14.98 -16.14 10.74
C SER A 290 14.16 -15.82 11.99
N THR A 291 12.85 -16.11 11.99
CA THR A 291 12.03 -15.94 13.19
C THR A 291 12.45 -16.83 14.35
N ASP A 292 12.98 -18.01 14.05
CA ASP A 292 13.29 -19.03 15.04
C ASP A 292 14.79 -19.19 15.33
N VAL A 293 15.66 -18.85 14.34
CA VAL A 293 17.09 -19.22 14.40
C VAL A 293 18.04 -18.02 14.32
N LEU A 294 17.74 -16.99 13.49
CA LEU A 294 18.76 -16.04 13.05
C LEU A 294 18.70 -14.66 13.74
N GLY A 295 17.68 -14.41 14.57
CA GLY A 295 17.56 -13.19 15.37
C GLY A 295 17.11 -11.94 14.61
N ALA A 296 16.82 -10.88 15.37
CA ALA A 296 16.18 -9.66 14.88
C ALA A 296 16.94 -8.89 13.77
N PRO A 297 18.28 -8.72 13.83
CA PRO A 297 18.98 -7.93 12.81
C PRO A 297 18.86 -8.53 11.41
N LEU A 298 19.01 -9.84 11.28
CA LEU A 298 18.88 -10.51 9.99
C LEU A 298 17.42 -10.54 9.52
N PHE A 299 16.47 -10.73 10.44
CA PHE A 299 15.04 -10.62 10.13
C PHE A 299 14.71 -9.23 9.53
N ILE A 300 15.18 -8.16 10.15
CA ILE A 300 14.98 -6.77 9.65
C ILE A 300 15.57 -6.59 8.26
N LEU A 301 16.83 -7.02 8.07
CA LEU A 301 17.52 -6.91 6.77
C LEU A 301 16.75 -7.65 5.67
N VAL A 302 16.36 -8.89 5.92
CA VAL A 302 15.63 -9.72 4.95
C VAL A 302 14.22 -9.18 4.71
N LEU A 303 13.55 -8.62 5.73
CA LEU A 303 12.24 -7.98 5.57
C LEU A 303 12.30 -6.76 4.62
N VAL A 304 13.32 -5.90 4.79
CA VAL A 304 13.56 -4.76 3.90
C VAL A 304 13.91 -5.23 2.49
N ALA A 305 14.78 -6.26 2.36
CA ALA A 305 15.15 -6.84 1.07
C ALA A 305 13.94 -7.47 0.36
N THR A 306 13.06 -8.16 1.10
CA THR A 306 11.82 -8.74 0.55
C THR A 306 10.92 -7.63 -0.01
N ALA A 307 10.72 -6.55 0.74
CA ALA A 307 9.93 -5.40 0.30
C ALA A 307 10.55 -4.74 -0.94
N PHE A 308 11.86 -4.58 -0.98
CA PHE A 308 12.60 -4.05 -2.12
C PHE A 308 12.36 -4.88 -3.40
N VAL A 309 12.58 -6.18 -3.32
CA VAL A 309 12.50 -7.08 -4.48
C VAL A 309 11.07 -7.22 -4.98
N THR A 310 10.11 -7.45 -4.09
CA THR A 310 8.70 -7.66 -4.46
C THR A 310 8.07 -6.41 -5.04
N THR A 311 8.39 -5.22 -4.52
CA THR A 311 7.89 -3.97 -5.08
C THR A 311 8.56 -3.63 -6.42
N GLY A 312 9.75 -4.15 -6.69
CA GLY A 312 10.38 -4.06 -8.02
C GLY A 312 9.61 -4.81 -9.10
N ALA A 313 8.99 -5.95 -8.76
CA ALA A 313 8.19 -6.74 -9.68
C ALA A 313 6.81 -6.12 -9.98
N TRP A 314 6.20 -5.45 -9.00
CA TRP A 314 4.83 -4.97 -9.09
C TRP A 314 4.53 -4.08 -10.32
N PRO A 315 5.26 -2.98 -10.60
CA PRO A 315 4.98 -2.15 -11.78
C PRO A 315 5.14 -2.91 -13.09
N LEU A 316 6.11 -3.83 -13.15
CA LEU A 316 6.36 -4.63 -14.35
C LEU A 316 5.19 -5.58 -14.64
N ILE A 317 4.60 -6.18 -13.60
CA ILE A 317 3.42 -7.04 -13.73
C ILE A 317 2.22 -6.22 -14.21
N VAL A 318 1.99 -5.05 -13.60
CA VAL A 318 0.89 -4.13 -13.97
C VAL A 318 1.02 -3.68 -15.42
N ASP A 319 2.21 -3.22 -15.82
CA ASP A 319 2.47 -2.78 -17.20
C ASP A 319 2.25 -3.92 -18.20
N SER A 320 2.68 -5.14 -17.85
CA SER A 320 2.46 -6.34 -18.67
C SER A 320 0.99 -6.67 -18.87
N ALA A 321 0.19 -6.57 -17.82
CA ALA A 321 -1.23 -6.86 -17.87
C ALA A 321 -1.99 -5.80 -18.69
N LEU A 322 -1.66 -4.52 -18.49
CA LEU A 322 -2.26 -3.41 -19.25
C LEU A 322 -1.88 -3.46 -20.74
N ALA A 323 -0.64 -3.85 -21.07
CA ALA A 323 -0.21 -4.01 -22.45
C ALA A 323 -0.99 -5.10 -23.21
N ARG A 324 -1.53 -6.09 -22.48
CA ARG A 324 -2.33 -7.20 -23.02
C ARG A 324 -3.84 -6.94 -23.00
N THR A 325 -4.26 -5.82 -22.43
CA THR A 325 -5.67 -5.40 -22.36
C THR A 325 -5.95 -4.40 -23.47
N ALA A 326 -7.08 -4.56 -24.18
CA ALA A 326 -7.50 -3.61 -25.21
C ALA A 326 -7.60 -2.18 -24.64
N PRO A 327 -7.20 -1.14 -25.39
CA PRO A 327 -7.18 0.22 -24.88
C PRO A 327 -8.50 0.71 -24.29
N ASP A 328 -9.62 0.34 -24.92
CA ASP A 328 -10.97 0.73 -24.49
C ASP A 328 -11.40 0.02 -23.19
N ASP A 329 -10.85 -1.16 -22.90
CA ASP A 329 -11.16 -1.95 -21.70
C ASP A 329 -10.26 -1.58 -20.50
N ARG A 330 -9.13 -0.89 -20.72
CA ARG A 330 -8.16 -0.54 -19.67
C ARG A 330 -8.76 0.19 -18.49
N PRO A 331 -9.64 1.20 -18.66
CA PRO A 331 -10.25 1.89 -17.53
C PRO A 331 -11.10 0.96 -16.66
N GLY A 332 -11.92 0.09 -17.28
CA GLY A 332 -12.73 -0.90 -16.58
C GLY A 332 -11.88 -1.96 -15.88
N ALA A 333 -10.85 -2.47 -16.56
CA ALA A 333 -9.89 -3.42 -16.01
C ALA A 333 -9.16 -2.84 -14.78
N THR A 334 -8.76 -1.57 -14.81
CA THR A 334 -8.07 -0.90 -13.69
C THR A 334 -8.98 -0.77 -12.47
N VAL A 335 -10.26 -0.43 -12.64
CA VAL A 335 -11.23 -0.35 -11.53
C VAL A 335 -11.44 -1.73 -10.91
N THR A 336 -11.69 -2.74 -11.75
CA THR A 336 -11.86 -4.13 -11.28
C THR A 336 -10.62 -4.62 -10.55
N TRP A 337 -9.43 -4.31 -11.08
CA TRP A 337 -8.16 -4.63 -10.47
C TRP A 337 -8.04 -4.07 -9.05
N ASN A 338 -8.22 -2.75 -8.89
CA ASN A 338 -8.11 -2.12 -7.59
C ASN A 338 -9.09 -2.73 -6.56
N VAL A 339 -10.32 -3.04 -6.97
CA VAL A 339 -11.31 -3.65 -6.07
C VAL A 339 -10.87 -5.06 -5.63
N LEU A 340 -10.38 -5.87 -6.56
CA LEU A 340 -9.87 -7.22 -6.27
C LEU A 340 -8.61 -7.16 -5.40
N GLU A 341 -7.67 -6.26 -5.70
CA GLU A 341 -6.45 -6.06 -4.93
C GLU A 341 -6.76 -5.71 -3.47
N TYR A 342 -7.61 -4.71 -3.23
CA TYR A 342 -8.03 -4.38 -1.86
C TYR A 342 -8.80 -5.51 -1.17
N GLY A 343 -9.63 -6.25 -1.91
CA GLY A 343 -10.31 -7.42 -1.39
C GLY A 343 -9.32 -8.50 -0.94
N VAL A 344 -8.32 -8.82 -1.76
CA VAL A 344 -7.25 -9.77 -1.43
C VAL A 344 -6.42 -9.28 -0.24
N ILE A 345 -6.03 -8.01 -0.21
CA ILE A 345 -5.28 -7.43 0.93
C ILE A 345 -6.09 -7.60 2.22
N ALA A 346 -7.36 -7.27 2.21
CA ALA A 346 -8.22 -7.37 3.39
C ALA A 346 -8.32 -8.81 3.91
N VAL A 347 -8.63 -9.76 3.02
CA VAL A 347 -8.77 -11.17 3.38
C VAL A 347 -7.45 -11.74 3.90
N MET A 348 -6.33 -11.47 3.21
CA MET A 348 -5.02 -12.00 3.60
C MET A 348 -4.50 -11.36 4.90
N THR A 349 -4.75 -10.07 5.12
CA THR A 349 -4.39 -9.40 6.37
C THR A 349 -5.21 -9.94 7.55
N ALA A 350 -6.50 -10.20 7.38
CA ALA A 350 -7.32 -10.84 8.40
C ALA A 350 -6.85 -12.28 8.68
N ALA A 351 -6.58 -13.04 7.61
CA ALA A 351 -6.07 -14.40 7.71
C ALA A 351 -4.72 -14.47 8.41
N SER A 352 -3.80 -13.52 8.13
CA SER A 352 -2.50 -13.45 8.81
C SER A 352 -2.65 -13.26 10.31
N GLY A 353 -3.58 -12.37 10.72
CA GLY A 353 -3.89 -12.17 12.15
C GLY A 353 -4.47 -13.42 12.83
N TRP A 354 -5.36 -14.11 12.12
CA TRP A 354 -5.92 -15.36 12.61
C TRP A 354 -4.86 -16.48 12.71
N LEU A 355 -4.02 -16.66 11.69
CA LEU A 355 -2.93 -17.64 11.70
C LEU A 355 -1.97 -17.38 12.87
N LEU A 356 -1.55 -16.15 13.06
CA LEU A 356 -0.64 -15.80 14.14
C LEU A 356 -1.28 -16.01 15.53
N ALA A 357 -2.58 -15.74 15.68
CA ALA A 357 -3.31 -15.96 16.92
C ALA A 357 -3.51 -17.44 17.22
N SER A 358 -3.79 -18.28 16.20
CA SER A 358 -4.11 -19.70 16.37
C SER A 358 -2.87 -20.56 16.55
N PHE A 359 -1.80 -20.29 15.83
CA PHE A 359 -0.62 -21.16 15.81
C PHE A 359 0.55 -20.60 16.62
N HIS A 360 0.55 -19.32 16.97
CA HIS A 360 1.63 -18.62 17.69
C HIS A 360 3.02 -18.76 17.03
N ARG A 361 3.05 -19.03 15.72
CA ARG A 361 4.26 -19.24 14.92
C ARG A 361 4.36 -18.20 13.82
N PRO A 362 5.12 -17.11 14.01
CA PRO A 362 5.30 -16.10 12.97
C PRO A 362 5.87 -16.64 11.65
N ALA A 363 6.69 -17.70 11.73
CA ALA A 363 7.26 -18.38 10.56
C ALA A 363 6.20 -18.78 9.53
N LEU A 364 4.98 -19.17 9.95
CA LEU A 364 3.90 -19.55 9.05
C LEU A 364 3.47 -18.40 8.13
N LEU A 365 3.49 -17.16 8.58
CA LEU A 365 3.12 -16.00 7.75
C LEU A 365 4.07 -15.87 6.56
N PHE A 366 5.35 -16.06 6.81
CA PHE A 366 6.40 -15.91 5.81
C PHE A 366 6.48 -17.13 4.88
N THR A 367 6.22 -18.34 5.42
CA THR A 367 6.12 -19.56 4.59
C THR A 367 4.94 -19.48 3.62
N VAL A 368 3.77 -19.07 4.09
CA VAL A 368 2.58 -18.88 3.25
C VAL A 368 2.81 -17.76 2.24
N GLY A 369 3.44 -16.66 2.66
CA GLY A 369 3.84 -15.58 1.77
C GLY A 369 4.79 -16.04 0.66
N ALA A 370 5.78 -16.88 0.99
CA ALA A 370 6.68 -17.49 0.01
C ALA A 370 5.94 -18.37 -0.99
N ALA A 371 4.97 -19.16 -0.54
CA ALA A 371 4.14 -19.99 -1.42
C ALA A 371 3.32 -19.13 -2.41
N PHE A 372 2.75 -18.02 -1.95
CA PHE A 372 2.07 -17.07 -2.84
C PHE A 372 3.02 -16.42 -3.85
N LEU A 373 4.26 -16.06 -3.47
CA LEU A 373 5.25 -15.51 -4.39
C LEU A 373 5.69 -16.53 -5.44
N ALA A 374 5.88 -17.79 -5.04
CA ALA A 374 6.18 -18.87 -5.99
C ALA A 374 5.01 -19.10 -6.96
N ALA A 375 3.77 -19.08 -6.46
CA ALA A 375 2.57 -19.15 -7.29
C ALA A 375 2.44 -17.93 -8.22
N ALA A 376 2.79 -16.72 -7.75
CA ALA A 376 2.84 -15.52 -8.58
C ALA A 376 3.85 -15.65 -9.72
N ALA A 377 5.05 -16.21 -9.45
CA ALA A 377 6.06 -16.46 -10.48
C ALA A 377 5.56 -17.46 -11.52
N ALA A 378 4.93 -18.56 -11.09
CA ALA A 378 4.33 -19.55 -11.99
C ALA A 378 3.22 -18.95 -12.86
N ALA A 379 2.30 -18.19 -12.25
CA ALA A 379 1.24 -17.49 -12.96
C ALA A 379 1.81 -16.46 -13.95
N ALA A 380 2.83 -15.70 -13.56
CA ALA A 380 3.51 -14.75 -14.45
C ALA A 380 4.16 -15.45 -15.62
N ALA A 381 4.81 -16.60 -15.43
CA ALA A 381 5.38 -17.40 -16.50
C ALA A 381 4.34 -17.77 -17.57
N ILE A 382 3.12 -18.16 -17.13
CA ILE A 382 2.01 -18.52 -18.03
C ILE A 382 1.43 -17.29 -18.72
N VAL A 383 1.16 -16.22 -17.97
CA VAL A 383 0.55 -15.00 -18.50
C VAL A 383 1.46 -14.30 -19.50
N LEU A 384 2.77 -14.27 -19.25
CA LEU A 384 3.75 -13.64 -20.11
C LEU A 384 4.03 -14.43 -21.42
N MET A 385 3.49 -15.65 -21.55
CA MET A 385 3.49 -16.38 -22.84
C MET A 385 2.38 -15.90 -23.78
N ARG A 386 1.35 -15.19 -23.27
CA ARG A 386 0.26 -14.69 -24.12
C ARG A 386 0.74 -13.50 -24.94
N PRO A 387 0.26 -13.36 -26.20
CA PRO A 387 0.64 -12.24 -27.06
C PRO A 387 0.16 -10.91 -26.44
N VAL A 388 0.92 -9.86 -26.70
CA VAL A 388 0.52 -8.47 -26.41
C VAL A 388 -0.65 -8.11 -27.33
N TYR A 389 -1.63 -7.36 -26.84
CA TYR A 389 -2.75 -6.90 -27.63
C TYR A 389 -2.26 -6.09 -28.84
N SER A 390 -2.74 -6.43 -30.04
CA SER A 390 -2.53 -5.68 -31.26
C SER A 390 -3.87 -5.45 -31.95
N PRO A 391 -4.21 -4.21 -32.33
CA PRO A 391 -5.44 -3.90 -33.07
C PRO A 391 -5.47 -4.56 -34.46
N ASP A 392 -4.32 -4.88 -35.04
CA ASP A 392 -4.19 -5.50 -36.36
C ASP A 392 -3.99 -7.03 -36.31
N GLY A 393 -4.36 -7.66 -35.19
CA GLY A 393 -4.14 -9.09 -34.94
C GLY A 393 -2.84 -9.38 -34.17
N PRO A 394 -2.52 -10.65 -33.91
CA PRO A 394 -1.36 -11.02 -33.11
C PRO A 394 -0.07 -10.64 -33.86
N ARG A 395 0.41 -9.42 -33.63
CA ARG A 395 1.78 -9.09 -34.04
C ARG A 395 2.73 -9.92 -33.20
N ARG A 396 3.61 -10.68 -33.86
CA ARG A 396 4.82 -11.19 -33.23
C ARG A 396 5.54 -10.02 -32.60
N GLU A 397 5.96 -10.11 -31.37
CA GLU A 397 6.80 -9.08 -30.76
C GLU A 397 7.86 -8.65 -31.76
N PRO A 398 7.96 -7.36 -32.15
CA PRO A 398 9.14 -6.91 -32.84
C PRO A 398 10.29 -7.21 -31.89
N ALA A 399 11.26 -7.97 -32.36
CA ALA A 399 12.44 -8.35 -31.63
C ALA A 399 13.04 -7.08 -31.00
N LEU A 400 12.81 -6.88 -29.70
CA LEU A 400 13.54 -5.92 -28.88
C LEU A 400 15.03 -6.34 -28.73
N GLU A 401 15.44 -7.32 -29.54
CA GLU A 401 16.81 -7.83 -29.63
C GLU A 401 17.74 -7.01 -30.54
N ALA A 402 17.26 -5.95 -31.19
CA ALA A 402 18.09 -5.20 -32.13
C ALA A 402 18.32 -3.74 -31.72
N ALA A 403 18.55 -3.45 -30.46
CA ALA A 403 19.11 -2.18 -30.00
C ALA A 403 20.08 -2.43 -28.85
N GLY A 404 21.21 -3.10 -29.20
CA GLY A 404 22.42 -3.10 -28.41
C GLY A 404 23.23 -1.83 -28.64
#